data_a64be30451c0509fd45ec657cbfe51cf
#
_entry.id   a64be30451c0509fd45ec657cbfe51cf
#
_cell.length_a   1.000
_cell.length_b   1.000
_cell.length_c   1.000
_cell.angle_alpha   90.00
_cell.angle_beta   90.00
_cell.angle_gamma   90.00
#
_symmetry.space_group_name_H-M   'P 1'
#
loop_
_entity.id
_entity.type
_entity.pdbx_description
1 polymer ?
#
loop_
_entity_poly.entity_id
_entity_poly.type
_entity_poly.pdbx_seq_one_letter_code
_entity_poly.pdbx_strand_id
1 'polypeptide(L)'
;MYRTYTPDFVLGNGIMIETKGLFTADDRRKHLAVKEQHPKLDIRFVFTSSKRKLSKGAKTTYGQWCEKNGIQYSDRIIPEDWLHEKGKDMHPSLIHCPYKKVKRRQKK
;
A
#
# COMPACT_ATOMS: atom_id res chain seq x y z
N MET A 1 -20.73 7.83 0.40
CA MET A 1 -19.96 9.07 0.39
C MET A 1 -18.60 8.89 -0.25
N TYR A 2 -18.23 9.82 -1.06
CA TYR A 2 -16.96 9.77 -1.75
C TYR A 2 -15.82 10.20 -0.85
N ARG A 3 -14.72 9.47 -0.88
CA ARG A 3 -13.54 9.83 -0.13
C ARG A 3 -12.31 9.68 -1.01
N THR A 4 -11.39 10.61 -0.83
CA THR A 4 -10.13 10.57 -1.54
C THR A 4 -9.17 9.65 -0.78
N TYR A 5 -8.56 8.72 -1.50
CA TYR A 5 -7.54 7.87 -0.92
C TYR A 5 -6.19 8.56 -1.05
N THR A 6 -5.44 8.55 0.05
CA THR A 6 -4.15 9.24 0.10
C THR A 6 -3.10 8.28 0.64
N PRO A 7 -2.21 7.77 -0.23
CA PRO A 7 -1.15 6.85 0.23
C PRO A 7 -0.02 7.62 0.90
N ASP A 8 0.83 6.88 1.61
CA ASP A 8 2.01 7.49 2.22
C ASP A 8 3.04 7.92 1.17
N PHE A 9 3.27 7.08 0.17
CA PHE A 9 4.22 7.37 -0.89
C PHE A 9 3.66 6.94 -2.24
N VAL A 10 4.11 7.61 -3.29
CA VAL A 10 3.84 7.18 -4.66
C VAL A 10 5.17 7.09 -5.37
N LEU A 11 5.53 5.90 -5.82
CA LEU A 11 6.77 5.69 -6.54
C LEU A 11 6.68 6.27 -7.94
N GLY A 12 7.85 6.43 -8.56
CA GLY A 12 7.89 7.02 -9.90
C GLY A 12 7.09 6.27 -10.94
N ASN A 13 6.90 4.98 -10.73
CA ASN A 13 6.15 4.13 -11.67
C ASN A 13 4.68 3.98 -11.30
N GLY A 14 4.20 4.74 -10.32
CA GLY A 14 2.79 4.73 -9.97
C GLY A 14 2.41 3.78 -8.86
N ILE A 15 3.35 2.97 -8.37
CA ILE A 15 3.06 2.08 -7.25
C ILE A 15 2.88 2.91 -5.99
N MET A 16 1.82 2.62 -5.24
CA MET A 16 1.51 3.33 -4.01
C MET A 16 1.95 2.51 -2.82
N ILE A 17 2.60 3.17 -1.88
CA ILE A 17 3.17 2.51 -0.72
C ILE A 17 2.46 2.98 0.54
N GLU A 18 2.05 2.02 1.36
CA GLU A 18 1.50 2.28 2.69
C GLU A 18 2.45 1.66 3.70
N THR A 19 2.92 2.47 4.62
CA THR A 19 3.78 1.95 5.69
C THR A 19 2.93 1.74 6.93
N LYS A 20 3.13 0.59 7.58
CA LYS A 20 2.30 0.22 8.73
C LYS A 20 3.15 -0.38 9.83
N GLY A 21 3.10 0.23 11.02
CA GLY A 21 3.59 -0.42 12.23
C GLY A 21 2.50 -1.33 12.78
N LEU A 22 1.34 -0.75 13.03
CA LEU A 22 0.16 -1.51 13.42
C LEU A 22 -0.80 -1.56 12.24
N PHE A 23 -1.43 -2.69 12.08
CA PHE A 23 -2.37 -2.89 10.98
C PHE A 23 -3.70 -3.31 11.59
N THR A 24 -4.47 -2.32 12.00
CA THR A 24 -5.70 -2.57 12.76
C THR A 24 -6.82 -3.10 11.88
N ALA A 25 -7.88 -3.57 12.53
CA ALA A 25 -9.05 -4.03 11.80
C ALA A 25 -9.65 -2.90 10.96
N ASP A 26 -9.62 -1.68 11.49
CA ASP A 26 -10.11 -0.54 10.73
C ASP A 26 -9.25 -0.30 9.49
N ASP A 27 -7.94 -0.40 9.63
CA ASP A 27 -7.06 -0.26 8.48
C ASP A 27 -7.38 -1.31 7.42
N ARG A 28 -7.58 -2.54 7.86
CA ARG A 28 -7.87 -3.63 6.92
C ARG A 28 -9.17 -3.40 6.17
N ARG A 29 -10.21 -2.97 6.88
CA ARG A 29 -11.48 -2.67 6.23
C ARG A 29 -11.34 -1.54 5.24
N LYS A 30 -10.59 -0.51 5.62
CA LYS A 30 -10.37 0.63 4.76
C LYS A 30 -9.69 0.21 3.45
N HIS A 31 -8.66 -0.61 3.57
CA HIS A 31 -7.92 -1.00 2.37
C HIS A 31 -8.67 -1.98 1.49
N LEU A 32 -9.53 -2.81 2.08
CA LEU A 32 -10.40 -3.64 1.27
C LEU A 32 -11.39 -2.77 0.49
N ALA A 33 -11.92 -1.73 1.13
CA ALA A 33 -12.83 -0.82 0.44
C ALA A 33 -12.12 -0.07 -0.67
N VAL A 34 -10.90 0.38 -0.42
CA VAL A 34 -10.13 1.08 -1.45
C VAL A 34 -9.87 0.15 -2.62
N LYS A 35 -9.51 -1.09 -2.34
CA LYS A 35 -9.24 -2.05 -3.40
C LYS A 35 -10.49 -2.32 -4.23
N GLU A 36 -11.63 -2.38 -3.58
CA GLU A 36 -12.89 -2.60 -4.28
C GLU A 36 -13.27 -1.41 -5.13
N GLN A 37 -13.09 -0.21 -4.59
CA GLN A 37 -13.48 1.01 -5.31
C GLN A 37 -12.49 1.38 -6.41
N HIS A 38 -11.23 1.01 -6.22
CA HIS A 38 -10.16 1.39 -7.15
C HIS A 38 -9.31 0.17 -7.48
N PRO A 39 -9.87 -0.82 -8.17
CA PRO A 39 -9.15 -2.07 -8.40
C PRO A 39 -7.90 -1.93 -9.25
N LYS A 40 -7.76 -0.83 -9.95
CA LYS A 40 -6.58 -0.62 -10.79
C LYS A 40 -5.41 -0.01 -10.06
N LEU A 41 -5.61 0.46 -8.84
CA LEU A 41 -4.52 1.01 -8.07
C LEU A 41 -3.61 -0.11 -7.60
N ASP A 42 -2.32 0.15 -7.67
CA ASP A 42 -1.33 -0.81 -7.20
C ASP A 42 -0.84 -0.33 -5.85
N ILE A 43 -1.48 -0.80 -4.80
CA ILE A 43 -1.18 -0.40 -3.44
C ILE A 43 -0.45 -1.55 -2.77
N ARG A 44 0.72 -1.25 -2.20
CA ARG A 44 1.54 -2.25 -1.54
C ARG A 44 1.91 -1.76 -0.16
N PHE A 45 2.12 -2.70 0.75
CA PHE A 45 2.40 -2.37 2.14
C PHE A 45 3.86 -2.62 2.48
N VAL A 46 4.40 -1.76 3.33
CA VAL A 46 5.69 -1.98 3.94
C VAL A 46 5.44 -1.99 5.44
N PHE A 47 5.61 -3.15 6.06
CA PHE A 47 5.34 -3.34 7.48
C PHE A 47 6.64 -3.23 8.27
N THR A 48 6.51 -2.81 9.52
CA THR A 48 7.62 -2.97 10.45
C THR A 48 7.88 -4.45 10.64
N SER A 49 6.81 -5.25 10.76
CA SER A 49 6.94 -6.70 10.83
C SER A 49 5.68 -7.34 10.30
N SER A 50 5.80 -8.00 9.15
CA SER A 50 4.67 -8.70 8.54
C SER A 50 4.33 -9.99 9.30
N LYS A 51 5.20 -10.40 10.21
CA LYS A 51 4.96 -11.62 10.99
C LYS A 51 4.05 -11.37 12.19
N ARG A 52 3.71 -10.14 12.48
CA ARG A 52 2.80 -9.85 13.57
C ARG A 52 1.43 -10.40 13.26
N LYS A 53 0.75 -10.88 14.27
CA LYS A 53 -0.58 -11.42 14.11
C LYS A 53 -1.61 -10.32 14.08
N LEU A 54 -2.72 -10.58 13.41
CA LEU A 54 -3.75 -9.58 13.23
C LEU A 54 -4.29 -9.08 14.56
N SER A 55 -4.37 -9.96 15.54
CA SER A 55 -4.83 -9.60 16.87
C SER A 55 -4.33 -10.66 17.83
N LYS A 56 -4.49 -10.36 19.12
CA LYS A 56 -4.13 -11.32 20.16
C LYS A 56 -4.94 -12.59 19.94
N GLY A 57 -4.26 -13.72 19.88
CA GLY A 57 -4.91 -15.00 19.70
C GLY A 57 -5.21 -15.36 18.26
N ALA A 58 -4.97 -14.45 17.33
CA ALA A 58 -5.19 -14.75 15.92
C ALA A 58 -4.08 -15.63 15.40
N LYS A 59 -4.40 -16.45 14.40
CA LYS A 59 -3.40 -17.28 13.73
C LYS A 59 -2.84 -16.61 12.50
N THR A 60 -3.57 -15.68 11.92
CA THR A 60 -3.19 -15.03 10.69
C THR A 60 -2.30 -13.84 10.98
N THR A 61 -1.20 -13.74 10.23
CA THR A 61 -0.29 -12.61 10.34
C THR A 61 -0.66 -11.52 9.34
N TYR A 62 -0.03 -10.36 9.50
CA TYR A 62 -0.23 -9.25 8.56
C TYR A 62 0.11 -9.69 7.14
N GLY A 63 1.24 -10.36 6.97
CA GLY A 63 1.66 -10.82 5.66
C GLY A 63 0.69 -11.82 5.06
N GLN A 64 0.23 -12.77 5.88
CA GLN A 64 -0.72 -13.76 5.39
C GLN A 64 -2.03 -13.12 4.95
N TRP A 65 -2.45 -12.09 5.69
CA TRP A 65 -3.65 -11.36 5.30
C TRP A 65 -3.47 -10.71 3.92
N CYS A 66 -2.30 -10.13 3.69
CA CYS A 66 -2.02 -9.52 2.39
C CYS A 66 -2.01 -10.57 1.28
N GLU A 67 -1.38 -11.71 1.55
CA GLU A 67 -1.35 -12.79 0.55
C GLU A 67 -2.75 -13.26 0.20
N LYS A 68 -3.58 -13.40 1.23
CA LYS A 68 -4.95 -13.85 1.02
C LYS A 68 -5.75 -12.85 0.19
N ASN A 69 -5.43 -11.58 0.31
CA ASN A 69 -6.17 -10.52 -0.38
C ASN A 69 -5.47 -10.01 -1.63
N GLY A 70 -4.41 -10.69 -2.05
CA GLY A 70 -3.75 -10.33 -3.29
C GLY A 70 -2.98 -9.01 -3.23
N ILE A 71 -2.45 -8.67 -2.06
CA ILE A 71 -1.73 -7.42 -1.86
C ILE A 71 -0.27 -7.74 -1.60
N GLN A 72 0.63 -7.09 -2.35
CA GLN A 72 2.05 -7.29 -2.16
C GLN A 72 2.52 -6.51 -0.94
N TYR A 73 3.53 -7.04 -0.26
CA TYR A 73 4.05 -6.40 0.94
C TYR A 73 5.53 -6.70 1.10
N SER A 74 6.16 -5.95 1.97
CA SER A 74 7.56 -6.10 2.30
C SER A 74 7.74 -5.68 3.74
N ASP A 75 8.89 -6.05 4.32
CA ASP A 75 9.24 -5.64 5.67
C ASP A 75 10.29 -4.55 5.64
N ARG A 76 10.01 -3.44 6.32
CA ARG A 76 10.96 -2.38 6.65
C ARG A 76 11.42 -1.51 5.50
N ILE A 77 11.63 -2.06 4.32
CA ILE A 77 12.13 -1.28 3.20
C ILE A 77 11.28 -1.54 1.97
N ILE A 78 11.34 -0.60 1.05
CA ILE A 78 10.73 -0.78 -0.25
C ILE A 78 11.69 -1.60 -1.10
N PRO A 79 11.29 -2.80 -1.56
CA PRO A 79 12.19 -3.61 -2.36
C PRO A 79 12.62 -2.88 -3.62
N GLU A 80 13.89 -3.04 -3.96
CA GLU A 80 14.40 -2.39 -5.14
C GLU A 80 13.64 -2.82 -6.39
N ASP A 81 13.20 -4.06 -6.43
CA ASP A 81 12.43 -4.56 -7.58
C ASP A 81 11.19 -3.69 -7.84
N TRP A 82 10.57 -3.20 -6.78
CA TRP A 82 9.37 -2.37 -6.95
C TRP A 82 9.71 -1.06 -7.63
N LEU A 83 10.89 -0.54 -7.37
CA LEU A 83 11.32 0.72 -7.94
C LEU A 83 11.58 0.60 -9.44
N HIS A 84 11.88 -0.59 -9.89
CA HIS A 84 12.23 -0.84 -11.28
C HIS A 84 11.12 -1.47 -12.10
N GLU A 85 9.96 -1.70 -11.48
CA GLU A 85 8.86 -2.26 -12.25
C GLU A 85 8.39 -1.28 -13.30
N LYS A 86 7.88 -1.84 -14.38
CA LYS A 86 7.38 -1.03 -15.47
C LYS A 86 6.29 -0.10 -14.96
N GLY A 87 6.32 1.13 -15.43
CA GLY A 87 5.34 2.11 -15.00
C GLY A 87 3.93 1.69 -15.37
N LYS A 88 2.98 2.17 -14.60
CA LYS A 88 1.58 1.89 -14.81
C LYS A 88 0.87 3.20 -15.11
N ASP A 89 -0.24 3.08 -15.84
CA ASP A 89 -1.05 4.25 -16.12
C ASP A 89 -1.66 4.76 -14.83
N MET A 90 -1.50 6.04 -14.62
CA MET A 90 -2.10 6.67 -13.45
C MET A 90 -3.57 6.96 -13.73
N HIS A 91 -4.41 6.57 -12.80
CA HIS A 91 -5.81 6.94 -12.90
C HIS A 91 -5.93 8.46 -12.78
N PRO A 92 -6.82 9.10 -13.55
CA PRO A 92 -6.95 10.55 -13.49
C PRO A 92 -7.15 11.10 -12.09
N SER A 93 -7.85 10.38 -11.24
CA SER A 93 -8.10 10.84 -9.88
C SER A 93 -6.81 10.94 -9.07
N LEU A 94 -5.74 10.32 -9.51
CA LEU A 94 -4.47 10.34 -8.81
C LEU A 94 -3.66 11.58 -9.16
N ILE A 95 -4.04 12.27 -10.20
CA ILE A 95 -3.34 13.48 -10.61
C ILE A 95 -3.33 14.51 -9.48
N HIS A 96 -4.35 14.46 -8.67
CA HIS A 96 -4.49 15.40 -7.57
C HIS A 96 -3.85 14.90 -6.28
N CYS A 97 -3.19 13.76 -6.33
CA CYS A 97 -2.57 13.22 -5.15
C CYS A 97 -1.45 14.14 -4.68
N PRO A 98 -1.48 14.59 -3.42
CA PRO A 98 -0.46 15.51 -2.93
C PRO A 98 0.91 14.84 -2.81
N TYR A 99 0.99 13.55 -3.02
CA TYR A 99 2.22 12.82 -2.84
C TYR A 99 3.14 12.85 -4.03
N LYS A 100 2.83 13.61 -5.03
CA LYS A 100 3.78 13.83 -6.11
C LYS A 100 5.10 14.34 -5.58
N LYS A 101 5.06 15.13 -4.52
CA LYS A 101 6.28 15.63 -3.91
C LYS A 101 7.11 14.50 -3.34
N VAL A 102 6.42 13.54 -2.71
CA VAL A 102 7.09 12.41 -2.13
C VAL A 102 7.79 11.61 -3.22
N LYS A 103 7.14 11.49 -4.35
CA LYS A 103 7.71 10.78 -5.49
C LYS A 103 9.07 11.35 -5.86
N ARG A 104 9.21 12.65 -5.88
CA ARG A 104 10.49 13.26 -6.20
C ARG A 104 11.54 12.88 -5.19
N ARG A 105 11.19 12.85 -3.93
CA ARG A 105 12.15 12.47 -2.89
C ARG A 105 12.55 11.02 -3.02
N GLN A 106 11.66 10.18 -3.52
CA GLN A 106 11.97 8.78 -3.69
C GLN A 106 13.07 8.53 -4.69
N LYS A 107 13.31 9.46 -5.56
CA LYS A 107 14.31 9.29 -6.57
C LYS A 107 15.72 9.36 -6.07
N LYS A 108 15.89 9.81 -4.88
CA LYS A 108 17.23 9.96 -4.35
C LYS A 108 17.91 8.66 -4.09
#